data_f6ac058e4f5b213953eaa05035bb114f
#
_entry.id   f6ac058e4f5b213953eaa05035bb114f
#
_cell.length_a   1.000
_cell.length_b   1.000
_cell.length_c   1.000
_cell.angle_alpha   90.00
_cell.angle_beta   90.00
_cell.angle_gamma   90.00
#
_symmetry.space_group_name_H-M   'P 1'
#
loop_
_entity.id
_entity.type
_entity.pdbx_description
1 polymer ?
#
loop_
_entity_poly.entity_id
_entity_poly.type
_entity_poly.pdbx_seq_one_letter_code
_entity_poly.pdbx_strand_id
1 'polypeptide(L)' 'MMKGIKRIVNIEEGISLLLAKVINDFLNKNLKSYEEEYLKDNEYVIDIKFEKGVVPVEPGYQIMYTAFILIGEKND' A
#
# COMPACT_ATOMS: atom_id res chain seq x y z
N MET A 1 20.69 -10.97 -12.77
CA MET A 1 20.72 -10.75 -11.34
C MET A 1 19.34 -10.40 -10.82
N MET A 2 18.97 -10.98 -9.70
CA MET A 2 17.67 -10.70 -9.13
C MET A 2 17.65 -9.31 -8.50
N LYS A 3 16.62 -8.57 -8.78
CA LYS A 3 16.46 -7.25 -8.20
C LYS A 3 15.73 -7.37 -6.88
N GLY A 4 16.23 -6.68 -5.90
CA GLY A 4 15.59 -6.67 -4.62
C GLY A 4 14.45 -5.70 -4.56
N ILE A 5 13.84 -5.65 -3.38
CA ILE A 5 12.79 -4.71 -3.09
C ILE A 5 13.43 -3.37 -2.78
N LYS A 6 13.00 -2.33 -3.48
CA LYS A 6 13.50 -0.98 -3.24
C LYS A 6 12.85 -0.39 -2.00
N ARG A 7 11.55 -0.54 -1.88
CA ARG A 7 10.83 -0.03 -0.73
C ARG A 7 9.50 -0.75 -0.58
N ILE A 8 8.92 -0.61 0.58
CA ILE A 8 7.62 -1.20 0.88
C ILE A 8 6.71 -0.07 1.34
N VAL A 9 5.57 0.03 0.70
CA VAL A 9 4.56 1.02 1.09
C VAL A 9 3.48 0.30 1.88
N ASN A 10 3.16 0.85 3.03
CA ASN A 10 2.20 0.28 3.96
C ASN A 10 0.96 1.16 3.97
N ILE A 11 -0.17 0.58 3.61
CA ILE A 11 -1.45 1.30 3.58
C ILE A 11 -2.41 0.59 4.51
N GLU A 12 -3.00 1.34 5.44
CA GLU A 12 -3.95 0.78 6.41
C GLU A 12 -5.28 1.51 6.31
N GLU A 13 -6.36 0.75 6.32
CA GLU A 13 -7.71 1.30 6.30
C GLU A 13 -8.64 0.41 7.10
N GLY A 14 -9.65 1.03 7.71
CA GLY A 14 -10.64 0.29 8.47
C GLY A 14 -11.75 -0.32 7.61
N ILE A 15 -11.82 0.03 6.34
CA ILE A 15 -12.83 -0.45 5.41
C ILE A 15 -12.12 -0.96 4.17
N SER A 16 -12.43 -2.20 3.76
CA SER A 16 -11.71 -2.82 2.65
C SER A 16 -11.90 -2.07 1.33
N LEU A 17 -13.07 -1.47 1.12
CA LEU A 17 -13.28 -0.69 -0.10
C LEU A 17 -12.40 0.54 -0.14
N LEU A 18 -12.17 1.17 1.01
CA LEU A 18 -11.26 2.31 1.07
C LEU A 18 -9.83 1.87 0.81
N LEU A 19 -9.44 0.72 1.31
CA LEU A 19 -8.11 0.21 1.04
C LEU A 19 -7.89 0.02 -0.45
N ALA A 20 -8.87 -0.60 -1.12
CA ALA A 20 -8.77 -0.82 -2.56
C ALA A 20 -8.67 0.51 -3.31
N LYS A 21 -9.45 1.51 -2.89
CA LYS A 21 -9.42 2.82 -3.53
C LYS A 21 -8.06 3.47 -3.37
N VAL A 22 -7.49 3.42 -2.18
CA VAL A 22 -6.20 4.04 -1.94
C VAL A 22 -5.11 3.34 -2.74
N ILE A 23 -5.17 2.01 -2.83
CA ILE A 23 -4.20 1.27 -3.64
C ILE A 23 -4.31 1.69 -5.10
N ASN A 24 -5.53 1.77 -5.62
CA ASN A 24 -5.72 2.19 -7.00
C ASN A 24 -5.21 3.60 -7.24
N ASP A 25 -5.46 4.50 -6.29
CA ASP A 25 -4.98 5.88 -6.42
C ASP A 25 -3.46 5.91 -6.39
N PHE A 26 -2.85 5.10 -5.54
CA PHE A 26 -1.40 5.01 -5.48
C PHE A 26 -0.83 4.56 -6.82
N LEU A 27 -1.40 3.51 -7.40
CA LEU A 27 -0.90 2.97 -8.67
C LEU A 27 -1.12 3.93 -9.83
N ASN A 28 -2.18 4.71 -9.77
CA ASN A 28 -2.53 5.64 -10.85
C ASN A 28 -2.07 7.06 -10.57
N LYS A 29 -1.32 7.26 -9.49
CA LYS A 29 -0.74 8.56 -9.14
C LYS A 29 -1.80 9.64 -8.93
N ASN A 30 -2.93 9.23 -8.35
CA ASN A 30 -4.05 10.13 -8.10
C ASN A 30 -4.18 10.54 -6.64
N LEU A 31 -3.17 10.23 -5.83
CA LEU A 31 -3.22 10.55 -4.41
C LEU A 31 -2.96 12.03 -4.21
N LYS A 32 -3.96 12.74 -3.79
CA LYS A 32 -3.80 14.17 -3.52
C LYS A 32 -3.36 14.45 -2.10
N SER A 33 -3.72 13.54 -1.19
CA SER A 33 -3.37 13.71 0.22
C SER A 33 -2.03 13.08 0.57
N TYR A 34 -1.56 12.15 -0.23
CA TYR A 34 -0.34 11.38 0.06
C TYR A 34 0.55 11.34 -1.16
N GLU A 35 0.79 12.50 -1.75
CA GLU A 35 1.48 12.56 -3.03
C GLU A 35 2.88 11.99 -2.97
N GLU A 36 3.49 11.95 -1.80
CA GLU A 36 4.83 11.38 -1.70
C GLU A 36 4.82 9.87 -1.74
N GLU A 37 3.63 9.27 -1.59
CA GLU A 37 3.52 7.83 -1.46
C GLU A 37 3.00 7.16 -2.71
N TYR A 38 3.04 7.84 -3.84
CA TYR A 38 2.58 7.21 -5.07
C TYR A 38 3.73 6.54 -5.81
N LEU A 39 3.33 5.63 -6.70
CA LEU A 39 4.28 4.88 -7.51
C LEU A 39 4.96 5.83 -8.50
N LYS A 40 6.27 5.74 -8.58
CA LYS A 40 7.06 6.61 -9.43
C LYS A 40 7.30 5.96 -10.79
N ASP A 41 7.71 6.78 -11.76
CA ASP A 41 7.82 6.33 -13.14
C ASP A 41 8.83 5.22 -13.31
N ASN A 42 9.89 5.24 -12.52
CA ASN A 42 10.94 4.23 -12.63
C ASN A 42 10.72 3.07 -11.68
N GLU A 43 9.51 2.95 -11.13
CA GLU A 43 9.20 1.90 -10.17
C GLU A 43 8.13 0.99 -10.71
N TYR A 44 8.10 -0.23 -10.20
CA TYR A 44 7.07 -1.18 -10.52
C TYR A 44 6.69 -1.96 -9.26
N VAL A 45 5.48 -2.50 -9.28
CA VAL A 45 5.00 -3.29 -8.15
C VAL A 45 5.48 -4.73 -8.34
N ILE A 46 6.19 -5.24 -7.35
CA ILE A 46 6.62 -6.64 -7.33
C ILE A 46 5.47 -7.51 -6.85
N ASP A 47 4.83 -7.10 -5.77
CA ASP A 47 3.78 -7.89 -5.15
C ASP A 47 3.00 -7.01 -4.20
N ILE A 48 1.77 -7.40 -3.91
CA ILE A 48 0.96 -6.74 -2.89
C ILE A 48 0.48 -7.82 -1.95
N LYS A 49 0.81 -7.66 -0.67
CA LYS A 49 0.39 -8.61 0.36
C LYS A 49 -0.64 -7.94 1.24
N PHE A 50 -1.64 -8.71 1.63
CA PHE A 50 -2.74 -8.19 2.42
C PHE A 50 -2.78 -8.87 3.77
N GLU A 51 -3.11 -8.10 4.79
CA GLU A 51 -3.32 -8.61 6.13
C GLU A 51 -4.57 -8.01 6.72
N LYS A 52 -5.20 -8.75 7.61
CA LYS A 52 -6.37 -8.30 8.34
C LYS A 52 -6.10 -8.55 9.81
N GLY A 53 -6.24 -7.51 10.61
CA GLY A 53 -5.99 -7.62 12.04
C GLY A 53 -7.10 -6.99 12.83
N VAL A 54 -7.04 -7.20 14.14
CA VAL A 54 -8.00 -6.63 15.08
C VAL A 54 -7.22 -5.72 16.00
N VAL A 55 -7.70 -4.49 16.10
CA VAL A 55 -7.07 -3.46 16.96
C VAL A 55 -8.02 -3.13 18.08
N PRO A 56 -7.57 -3.16 19.33
CA PRO A 56 -8.45 -2.74 20.43
C PRO A 56 -8.70 -1.24 20.37
N VAL A 57 -9.97 -0.89 20.51
CA VAL A 57 -10.38 0.51 20.60
C VAL A 57 -11.43 0.59 21.71
N GLU A 58 -11.72 1.79 22.16
CA GLU A 58 -12.71 1.97 23.22
C GLU A 58 -14.03 2.41 22.64
N PRO A 59 -15.12 1.65 22.82
CA PRO A 59 -15.16 0.34 23.47
C PRO A 59 -15.07 -0.77 22.42
N GLY A 60 -14.32 -1.84 22.67
CA GLY A 60 -14.34 -3.02 21.83
C GLY A 60 -13.15 -3.11 20.90
N TYR A 61 -13.42 -3.54 19.66
CA TYR A 61 -12.36 -3.83 18.68
C TYR A 61 -12.71 -3.28 17.33
N GLN A 62 -11.69 -2.99 16.55
CA GLN A 62 -11.85 -2.54 15.18
C GLN A 62 -11.03 -3.44 14.27
N ILE A 63 -11.60 -3.81 13.12
CA ILE A 63 -10.89 -4.57 12.12
C ILE A 63 -10.07 -3.60 11.27
N MET A 64 -8.82 -3.94 11.04
CA MET A 64 -7.92 -3.12 10.24
C MET A 64 -7.42 -3.93 9.06
N TYR A 65 -7.49 -3.35 7.89
CA TYR A 65 -7.00 -3.97 6.67
C TYR A 65 -5.72 -3.27 6.25
N THR A 66 -4.69 -4.07 5.98
CA THR A 66 -3.38 -3.55 5.65
C THR A 66 -2.92 -4.11 4.33
N ALA A 67 -2.34 -3.27 3.49
CA ALA A 67 -1.69 -3.69 2.27
C ALA A 67 -0.22 -3.30 2.34
N PHE A 68 0.64 -4.25 1.99
CA PHE A 68 2.07 -4.01 1.86
C PHE A 68 2.38 -4.10 0.38
N ILE A 69 2.74 -2.98 -0.22
CA ILE A 69 3.06 -2.92 -1.64
C ILE A 69 4.58 -2.97 -1.77
N LEU A 70 5.06 -4.06 -2.34
CA LEU A 70 6.49 -4.29 -2.51
C LEU A 70 6.90 -3.72 -3.86
N ILE A 71 7.83 -2.79 -3.85
CA ILE A 71 8.17 -2.00 -5.02
C ILE A 71 9.62 -2.24 -5.40
N GLY A 72 9.83 -2.49 -6.68
CA GLY A 72 11.16 -2.56 -7.24
C GLY A 72 11.44 -1.35 -8.10
N GLU A 73 12.67 -1.21 -8.52
CA GLU A 73 13.10 -0.11 -9.35
C GLU A 73 13.56 -0.64 -10.70
N LYS A 74 13.12 0.02 -11.75
CA LYS A 74 13.55 -0.33 -13.09
C LYS A 74 14.95 0.17 -13.33
N ASN A 75 15.80 -0.71 -13.78
CA ASN A 75 17.17 -0.36 -14.15
C ASN A 75 17.34 -0.59 -15.64
N ASP A 76 17.74 0.40 -16.32
CA ASP A 76 17.94 0.27 -17.76
C ASP A 76 19.36 -0.10 -18.12
#